data_f10696eebb313cabb65c7981ecf785c6
#
_entry.id   f10696eebb313cabb65c7981ecf785c6
#
_cell.length_a   1.000
_cell.length_b   1.000
_cell.length_c   1.000
_cell.angle_alpha   90.00
_cell.angle_beta   90.00
_cell.angle_gamma   90.00
#
_symmetry.space_group_name_H-M   'P 1'
#
loop_
_entity.id
_entity.type
_entity.pdbx_description
1 polymer ?
#
loop_
_entity_poly.entity_id
_entity_poly.type
_entity_poly.pdbx_seq_one_letter_code
_entity_poly.pdbx_strand_id
1 'polypeptide(L)'
;MRRVTLVLMSDRSEHALWPAHGAEALPWQQQVRAGTRDDRMFNSVNATVPPFIGALHYAPTLTEVLASEQAILAVAQADTDAEGHSASLSRFMIRSESVASSKIERITATALDYAMAMAGNRSNSSAASMVAASSALHELVNAVGTSGRFTLEQLLSAHRALMADDPHEASYAGQLRDMQNWICGSDHSPRGALHVPPAPNRVAELMEDL
;
A
#
# COMPACT_ATOMS: atom_id res chain seq x y z
N MET A 1 -2.95 -9.87 -47.38
CA MET A 1 -1.91 -10.58 -46.64
C MET A 1 -0.78 -9.60 -46.35
N ARG A 2 -0.71 -9.04 -45.16
CA ARG A 2 0.42 -8.19 -44.70
C ARG A 2 1.42 -9.10 -43.98
N ARG A 3 2.63 -9.19 -44.50
CA ARG A 3 3.75 -9.89 -43.84
C ARG A 3 4.13 -9.13 -42.56
N VAL A 4 3.96 -9.77 -41.42
CA VAL A 4 4.54 -9.33 -40.16
C VAL A 4 6.03 -9.74 -40.20
N THR A 5 6.91 -8.76 -40.34
CA THR A 5 8.36 -8.98 -40.23
C THR A 5 8.69 -9.01 -38.76
N LEU A 6 8.97 -10.20 -38.23
CA LEU A 6 9.53 -10.38 -36.91
C LEU A 6 10.97 -9.87 -36.97
N VAL A 7 11.23 -8.70 -36.40
CA VAL A 7 12.59 -8.23 -36.13
C VAL A 7 13.07 -8.97 -34.89
N LEU A 8 13.89 -9.98 -35.09
CA LEU A 8 14.67 -10.60 -34.01
C LEU A 8 15.69 -9.55 -33.53
N MET A 9 15.33 -8.82 -32.48
CA MET A 9 16.28 -7.97 -31.77
C MET A 9 17.30 -8.85 -31.06
N SER A 10 18.55 -8.65 -31.39
CA SER A 10 19.72 -9.33 -30.85
C SER A 10 19.71 -9.22 -29.31
N ASP A 11 19.91 -10.38 -28.70
CA ASP A 11 20.08 -10.61 -27.27
C ASP A 11 21.28 -9.81 -26.71
N ARG A 12 21.00 -8.60 -26.25
CA ARG A 12 21.74 -7.89 -25.21
C ARG A 12 20.69 -7.26 -24.31
N SER A 13 20.18 -8.06 -23.39
CA SER A 13 19.44 -7.56 -22.25
C SER A 13 20.39 -6.72 -21.38
N GLU A 14 20.53 -5.44 -21.71
CA GLU A 14 20.81 -4.46 -20.68
C GLU A 14 19.56 -4.49 -19.79
N HIS A 15 19.59 -5.32 -18.78
CA HIS A 15 18.65 -5.21 -17.68
C HIS A 15 18.75 -3.76 -17.19
N ALA A 16 17.75 -2.97 -17.49
CA ALA A 16 17.66 -1.63 -16.92
C ALA A 16 17.60 -1.82 -15.41
N LEU A 17 18.74 -1.68 -14.75
CA LEU A 17 18.79 -1.72 -13.30
C LEU A 17 17.96 -0.53 -12.84
N TRP A 18 16.97 -0.82 -12.02
CA TRP A 18 16.21 0.24 -11.34
C TRP A 18 17.19 1.17 -10.62
N PRO A 19 16.99 2.49 -10.72
CA PRO A 19 17.88 3.43 -10.05
C PRO A 19 17.94 3.12 -8.55
N ALA A 20 19.13 3.21 -7.98
CA ALA A 20 19.30 3.02 -6.54
C ALA A 20 18.60 4.14 -5.77
N HIS A 21 18.10 3.81 -4.58
CA HIS A 21 17.61 4.84 -3.64
C HIS A 21 18.75 5.75 -3.23
N GLY A 22 18.46 7.04 -3.18
CA GLY A 22 19.32 8.04 -2.56
C GLY A 22 19.16 8.07 -1.04
N ALA A 23 19.96 8.91 -0.38
CA ALA A 23 19.80 9.22 1.03
C ALA A 23 19.92 10.73 1.24
N GLU A 24 19.09 11.28 2.13
CA GLU A 24 19.08 12.69 2.49
C GLU A 24 19.22 12.83 4.00
N ALA A 25 20.20 13.61 4.43
CA ALA A 25 20.37 13.94 5.85
C ALA A 25 19.41 15.07 6.23
N LEU A 26 18.50 14.79 7.14
CA LEU A 26 17.49 15.72 7.62
C LEU A 26 17.75 16.11 9.07
N PRO A 27 17.54 17.37 9.45
CA PRO A 27 17.53 17.74 10.85
C PRO A 27 16.35 17.06 11.54
N TRP A 28 16.60 16.55 12.74
CA TRP A 28 15.57 15.97 13.59
C TRP A 28 15.37 16.80 14.84
N GLN A 29 14.13 17.11 15.14
CA GLN A 29 13.74 17.70 16.39
C GLN A 29 12.52 16.95 16.95
N GLN A 30 12.68 16.45 18.16
CA GLN A 30 11.59 15.75 18.84
C GLN A 30 10.47 16.74 19.18
N GLN A 31 9.25 16.45 18.74
CA GLN A 31 8.08 17.31 18.99
C GLN A 31 7.52 17.12 20.39
N VAL A 32 7.55 15.89 20.91
CA VAL A 32 7.07 15.54 22.24
C VAL A 32 8.24 15.07 23.07
N ARG A 33 8.53 15.73 24.19
CA ARG A 33 9.64 15.36 25.05
C ARG A 33 9.36 14.04 25.78
N ALA A 34 9.84 12.94 25.21
CA ALA A 34 9.66 11.59 25.71
C ALA A 34 10.93 10.75 25.50
N GLY A 35 10.91 9.50 25.93
CA GLY A 35 12.01 8.56 25.74
C GLY A 35 13.24 8.83 26.58
N THR A 36 14.36 8.25 26.18
CA THR A 36 15.65 8.32 26.85
C THR A 36 16.34 9.67 26.62
N ARG A 37 17.46 9.89 27.30
CA ARG A 37 18.31 11.07 27.05
C ARG A 37 18.83 11.08 25.62
N ASP A 38 19.19 9.91 25.08
CA ASP A 38 19.73 9.76 23.72
C ASP A 38 18.68 10.10 22.67
N ASP A 39 17.39 9.75 22.90
CA ASP A 39 16.29 10.15 22.03
C ASP A 39 16.12 11.68 21.97
N ARG A 40 16.26 12.33 23.13
CA ARG A 40 16.15 13.79 23.23
C ARG A 40 17.34 14.56 22.66
N MET A 41 18.51 13.90 22.59
CA MET A 41 19.74 14.47 22.02
C MET A 41 19.90 14.12 20.54
N PHE A 42 19.03 13.25 19.99
CA PHE A 42 19.05 12.89 18.58
C PHE A 42 18.62 14.09 17.73
N ASN A 43 19.42 14.48 16.76
CA ASN A 43 19.24 15.73 16.02
C ASN A 43 19.39 15.63 14.51
N SER A 44 19.69 14.45 13.99
CA SER A 44 19.84 14.23 12.56
C SER A 44 19.43 12.80 12.18
N VAL A 45 18.76 12.65 11.07
CA VAL A 45 18.34 11.36 10.52
C VAL A 45 18.66 11.29 9.03
N ASN A 46 19.03 10.11 8.55
CA ASN A 46 19.18 9.82 7.13
C ASN A 46 17.87 9.21 6.60
N ALA A 47 17.13 9.97 5.83
CA ALA A 47 15.95 9.49 5.13
C ALA A 47 16.33 8.85 3.80
N THR A 48 15.67 7.76 3.45
CA THR A 48 15.80 7.12 2.14
C THR A 48 14.98 7.91 1.12
N VAL A 49 15.55 8.18 -0.04
CA VAL A 49 14.85 8.89 -1.13
C VAL A 49 14.75 7.94 -2.32
N PRO A 50 13.54 7.44 -2.65
CA PRO A 50 13.36 6.64 -3.85
C PRO A 50 13.56 7.49 -5.11
N PRO A 51 13.99 6.89 -6.22
CA PRO A 51 14.04 7.58 -7.50
C PRO A 51 12.62 7.84 -8.03
N PHE A 52 12.46 8.82 -8.89
CA PHE A 52 11.27 8.96 -9.72
C PHE A 52 11.21 7.83 -10.74
N ILE A 53 10.07 7.19 -10.89
CA ILE A 53 9.88 6.00 -11.72
C ILE A 53 8.84 6.19 -12.85
N GLY A 54 7.98 7.19 -12.79
CA GLY A 54 6.89 7.41 -13.75
C GLY A 54 7.34 7.61 -15.20
N ALA A 55 8.59 8.05 -15.42
CA ALA A 55 9.18 8.17 -16.75
C ALA A 55 10.03 6.96 -17.16
N LEU A 56 10.20 5.97 -16.28
CA LEU A 56 11.00 4.78 -16.57
C LEU A 56 10.20 3.77 -17.41
N HIS A 57 10.88 3.12 -18.33
CA HIS A 57 10.31 2.04 -19.12
C HIS A 57 10.79 0.70 -18.57
N TYR A 58 9.84 -0.11 -18.14
CA TYR A 58 10.12 -1.48 -17.76
C TYR A 58 10.33 -2.34 -19.00
N ALA A 59 11.49 -2.99 -19.10
CA ALA A 59 11.81 -3.93 -20.16
C ALA A 59 11.85 -5.35 -19.56
N PRO A 60 10.75 -6.12 -19.60
CA PRO A 60 10.70 -7.45 -19.03
C PRO A 60 11.59 -8.43 -19.81
N THR A 61 12.18 -9.37 -19.11
CA THR A 61 12.84 -10.51 -19.73
C THR A 61 11.84 -11.44 -20.41
N LEU A 62 12.28 -12.28 -21.32
CA LEU A 62 11.41 -13.28 -21.96
C LEU A 62 10.73 -14.19 -20.92
N THR A 63 11.42 -14.57 -19.86
CA THR A 63 10.87 -15.38 -18.77
C THR A 63 9.72 -14.66 -18.05
N GLU A 64 9.88 -13.38 -17.77
CA GLU A 64 8.83 -12.55 -17.15
C GLU A 64 7.62 -12.35 -18.07
N VAL A 65 7.85 -12.15 -19.38
CA VAL A 65 6.77 -12.07 -20.36
C VAL A 65 5.97 -13.37 -20.40
N LEU A 66 6.64 -14.51 -20.48
CA LEU A 66 5.97 -15.81 -20.50
C LEU A 66 5.22 -16.09 -19.20
N ALA A 67 5.79 -15.77 -18.06
CA ALA A 67 5.11 -15.89 -16.76
C ALA A 67 3.88 -14.98 -16.67
N SER A 68 3.97 -13.75 -17.16
CA SER A 68 2.86 -12.80 -17.22
C SER A 68 1.72 -13.30 -18.12
N GLU A 69 2.04 -13.82 -19.31
CA GLU A 69 1.04 -14.40 -20.21
C GLU A 69 0.33 -15.59 -19.57
N GLN A 70 1.07 -16.49 -18.91
CA GLN A 70 0.48 -17.63 -18.20
C GLN A 70 -0.43 -17.16 -17.05
N ALA A 71 -0.03 -16.13 -16.30
CA ALA A 71 -0.83 -15.54 -15.23
C ALA A 71 -2.14 -14.93 -15.78
N ILE A 72 -2.07 -14.19 -16.90
CA ILE A 72 -3.25 -13.61 -17.55
C ILE A 72 -4.23 -14.70 -17.97
N LEU A 73 -3.73 -15.78 -18.58
CA LEU A 73 -4.57 -16.91 -18.99
C LEU A 73 -5.22 -17.60 -17.78
N ALA A 74 -4.48 -17.80 -16.68
CA ALA A 74 -5.01 -18.39 -15.46
C ALA A 74 -6.10 -17.51 -14.82
N VAL A 75 -5.91 -16.20 -14.80
CA VAL A 75 -6.91 -15.24 -14.30
C VAL A 75 -8.16 -15.25 -15.19
N ALA A 76 -7.99 -15.22 -16.51
CA ALA A 76 -9.12 -15.27 -17.45
C ALA A 76 -9.93 -16.59 -17.32
N GLN A 77 -9.25 -17.72 -17.10
CA GLN A 77 -9.91 -19.01 -16.86
C GLN A 77 -10.69 -18.97 -15.54
N ALA A 78 -10.07 -18.46 -14.46
CA ALA A 78 -10.73 -18.34 -13.15
C ALA A 78 -11.95 -17.42 -13.22
N ASP A 79 -11.90 -16.33 -14.00
CA ASP A 79 -13.03 -15.43 -14.21
C ASP A 79 -14.18 -16.14 -14.96
N THR A 80 -13.84 -16.91 -15.98
CA THR A 80 -14.81 -17.73 -16.74
C THR A 80 -15.46 -18.79 -15.84
N ASP A 81 -14.67 -19.49 -15.03
CA ASP A 81 -15.17 -20.53 -14.12
C ASP A 81 -16.05 -19.94 -13.00
N ALA A 82 -15.82 -18.68 -12.64
CA ALA A 82 -16.61 -17.93 -11.64
C ALA A 82 -17.86 -17.27 -12.24
N GLU A 83 -18.14 -17.44 -13.53
CA GLU A 83 -19.28 -16.80 -14.20
C GLU A 83 -20.61 -17.06 -13.46
N GLY A 84 -21.36 -15.99 -13.18
CA GLY A 84 -22.57 -16.03 -12.38
C GLY A 84 -22.38 -15.99 -10.87
N HIS A 85 -21.17 -16.20 -10.33
CA HIS A 85 -20.84 -16.15 -8.90
C HIS A 85 -19.78 -15.11 -8.56
N SER A 86 -19.22 -14.42 -9.55
CA SER A 86 -18.08 -13.49 -9.40
C SER A 86 -18.28 -12.43 -8.35
N ALA A 87 -19.47 -11.80 -8.26
CA ALA A 87 -19.73 -10.75 -7.26
C ALA A 87 -19.75 -11.28 -5.82
N SER A 88 -20.28 -12.49 -5.60
CA SER A 88 -20.33 -13.11 -4.26
C SER A 88 -18.94 -13.61 -3.85
N LEU A 89 -18.22 -14.20 -4.80
CA LEU A 89 -16.86 -14.68 -4.58
C LEU A 89 -15.90 -13.51 -4.32
N SER A 90 -15.98 -12.43 -5.09
CA SER A 90 -15.19 -11.21 -4.89
C SER A 90 -15.38 -10.63 -3.50
N ARG A 91 -16.63 -10.49 -3.03
CA ARG A 91 -16.91 -10.02 -1.67
C ARG A 91 -16.34 -10.94 -0.60
N PHE A 92 -16.42 -12.25 -0.79
CA PHE A 92 -15.83 -13.21 0.12
C PHE A 92 -14.31 -13.09 0.17
N MET A 93 -13.66 -12.99 -0.98
CA MET A 93 -12.21 -12.85 -1.08
C MET A 93 -11.71 -11.54 -0.45
N ILE A 94 -12.37 -10.41 -0.71
CA ILE A 94 -12.03 -9.12 -0.08
C ILE A 94 -12.13 -9.20 1.45
N ARG A 95 -13.19 -9.84 1.98
CA ARG A 95 -13.32 -10.03 3.42
C ARG A 95 -12.24 -10.93 3.99
N SER A 96 -11.94 -12.04 3.31
CA SER A 96 -10.90 -12.97 3.70
C SER A 96 -9.53 -12.29 3.74
N GLU A 97 -9.22 -11.49 2.74
CA GLU A 97 -7.97 -10.70 2.64
C GLU A 97 -7.89 -9.65 3.75
N SER A 98 -8.96 -8.90 3.98
CA SER A 98 -8.98 -7.89 5.06
C SER A 98 -8.76 -8.52 6.43
N VAL A 99 -9.36 -9.69 6.68
CA VAL A 99 -9.14 -10.45 7.93
C VAL A 99 -7.70 -10.95 8.03
N ALA A 100 -7.14 -11.46 6.94
CA ALA A 100 -5.77 -11.96 6.91
C ALA A 100 -4.75 -10.82 7.11
N SER A 101 -4.93 -9.70 6.44
CA SER A 101 -4.10 -8.50 6.57
C SER A 101 -4.14 -7.94 7.99
N SER A 102 -5.33 -7.81 8.58
CA SER A 102 -5.49 -7.33 9.95
C SER A 102 -4.76 -8.20 10.99
N LYS A 103 -4.66 -9.52 10.75
CA LYS A 103 -3.88 -10.42 11.63
C LYS A 103 -2.39 -10.12 11.61
N ILE A 104 -1.84 -9.67 10.50
CA ILE A 104 -0.43 -9.25 10.39
C ILE A 104 -0.19 -8.07 11.33
N GLU A 105 -1.14 -7.17 11.45
CA GLU A 105 -1.11 -6.01 12.35
C GLU A 105 -1.57 -6.33 13.78
N ARG A 106 -1.75 -7.63 14.10
CA ARG A 106 -2.22 -8.11 15.41
C ARG A 106 -3.65 -7.66 15.78
N ILE A 107 -4.41 -7.24 14.80
CA ILE A 107 -5.84 -6.95 14.96
C ILE A 107 -6.60 -8.27 14.78
N THR A 108 -7.23 -8.76 15.84
CA THR A 108 -7.94 -10.04 15.81
C THR A 108 -9.35 -9.88 16.38
N ALA A 109 -10.32 -10.53 15.75
CA ALA A 109 -11.68 -10.66 16.24
C ALA A 109 -12.22 -12.06 15.91
N THR A 110 -13.22 -12.52 16.67
CA THR A 110 -13.91 -13.77 16.35
C THR A 110 -14.83 -13.57 15.14
N ALA A 111 -15.21 -14.66 14.47
CA ALA A 111 -16.17 -14.60 13.37
C ALA A 111 -17.52 -14.03 13.82
N LEU A 112 -17.92 -14.28 15.07
CA LEU A 112 -19.15 -13.73 15.66
C LEU A 112 -19.01 -12.21 15.84
N ASP A 113 -17.91 -11.71 16.43
CA ASP A 113 -17.68 -10.28 16.61
C ASP A 113 -17.69 -9.55 15.27
N TYR A 114 -17.03 -10.15 14.26
CA TYR A 114 -17.02 -9.60 12.91
C TYR A 114 -18.45 -9.53 12.32
N ALA A 115 -19.24 -10.60 12.46
CA ALA A 115 -20.63 -10.61 11.99
C ALA A 115 -21.51 -9.57 12.73
N MET A 116 -21.30 -9.41 14.04
CA MET A 116 -21.98 -8.40 14.84
C MET A 116 -21.57 -6.98 14.42
N ALA A 117 -20.30 -6.75 14.12
CA ALA A 117 -19.80 -5.47 13.62
C ALA A 117 -20.40 -5.14 12.24
N MET A 118 -20.51 -6.13 11.35
CA MET A 118 -21.22 -5.97 10.07
C MET A 118 -22.70 -5.59 10.25
N ALA A 119 -23.33 -6.02 11.35
CA ALA A 119 -24.70 -5.66 11.71
C ALA A 119 -24.78 -4.32 12.47
N GLY A 120 -23.68 -3.57 12.59
CA GLY A 120 -23.63 -2.25 13.22
C GLY A 120 -23.22 -2.24 14.69
N ASN A 121 -22.92 -3.39 15.30
CA ASN A 121 -22.41 -3.45 16.67
C ASN A 121 -20.90 -3.12 16.68
N ARG A 122 -20.54 -1.98 17.27
CA ARG A 122 -19.16 -1.50 17.35
C ARG A 122 -18.50 -1.70 18.72
N SER A 123 -19.05 -2.58 19.55
CA SER A 123 -18.51 -2.84 20.90
C SER A 123 -17.10 -3.47 20.88
N ASN A 124 -16.78 -4.23 19.84
CA ASN A 124 -15.43 -4.78 19.59
C ASN A 124 -14.73 -3.90 18.55
N SER A 125 -13.75 -3.08 18.99
CA SER A 125 -13.03 -2.14 18.13
C SER A 125 -12.25 -2.84 17.02
N SER A 126 -11.62 -4.01 17.32
CA SER A 126 -10.92 -4.79 16.33
C SER A 126 -11.85 -5.28 15.22
N ALA A 127 -13.03 -5.79 15.58
CA ALA A 127 -14.02 -6.22 14.61
C ALA A 127 -14.56 -5.05 13.76
N ALA A 128 -14.79 -3.89 14.37
CA ALA A 128 -15.21 -2.68 13.68
C ALA A 128 -14.14 -2.20 12.68
N SER A 129 -12.87 -2.20 13.08
CA SER A 129 -11.73 -1.88 12.19
C SER A 129 -11.63 -2.86 11.01
N MET A 130 -11.79 -4.16 11.23
CA MET A 130 -11.79 -5.16 10.16
C MET A 130 -12.93 -4.98 9.17
N VAL A 131 -14.11 -4.58 9.62
CA VAL A 131 -15.26 -4.25 8.75
C VAL A 131 -14.98 -2.98 7.96
N ALA A 132 -14.40 -1.95 8.58
CA ALA A 132 -14.02 -0.72 7.91
C ALA A 132 -12.97 -0.99 6.81
N ALA A 133 -11.95 -1.83 7.09
CA ALA A 133 -10.95 -2.24 6.12
C ALA A 133 -11.57 -2.98 4.92
N SER A 134 -12.48 -3.92 5.17
CA SER A 134 -13.19 -4.64 4.10
C SER A 134 -14.02 -3.70 3.22
N SER A 135 -14.70 -2.73 3.83
CA SER A 135 -15.52 -1.76 3.12
C SER A 135 -14.67 -0.79 2.29
N ALA A 136 -13.63 -0.24 2.88
CA ALA A 136 -12.70 0.67 2.20
C ALA A 136 -12.03 0.00 0.98
N LEU A 137 -11.58 -1.26 1.14
CA LEU A 137 -11.00 -2.02 0.04
C LEU A 137 -12.01 -2.32 -1.06
N HIS A 138 -13.24 -2.69 -0.68
CA HIS A 138 -14.31 -2.94 -1.65
C HIS A 138 -14.65 -1.69 -2.47
N GLU A 139 -14.78 -0.54 -1.82
CA GLU A 139 -15.04 0.75 -2.47
C GLU A 139 -13.90 1.14 -3.41
N LEU A 140 -12.66 0.96 -2.97
CA LEU A 140 -11.47 1.23 -3.79
C LEU A 140 -11.44 0.35 -5.06
N VAL A 141 -11.66 -0.96 -4.91
CA VAL A 141 -11.69 -1.90 -6.05
C VAL A 141 -12.78 -1.52 -7.04
N ASN A 142 -13.98 -1.15 -6.55
CA ASN A 142 -15.09 -0.72 -7.41
C ASN A 142 -14.77 0.60 -8.13
N ALA A 143 -14.18 1.57 -7.43
CA ALA A 143 -13.81 2.86 -8.00
C ALA A 143 -12.76 2.70 -9.11
N VAL A 144 -11.73 1.89 -8.86
CA VAL A 144 -10.69 1.58 -9.86
C VAL A 144 -11.28 0.78 -11.02
N GLY A 145 -12.12 -0.23 -10.75
CA GLY A 145 -12.78 -1.03 -11.78
C GLY A 145 -13.67 -0.19 -12.70
N THR A 146 -14.31 0.85 -12.17
CA THR A 146 -15.17 1.75 -12.95
C THR A 146 -14.36 2.78 -13.74
N SER A 147 -13.32 3.37 -13.14
CA SER A 147 -12.50 4.41 -13.76
C SER A 147 -11.40 3.87 -14.67
N GLY A 148 -10.99 2.62 -14.50
CA GLY A 148 -9.82 2.02 -15.15
C GLY A 148 -8.49 2.63 -14.69
N ARG A 149 -8.49 3.44 -13.63
CA ARG A 149 -7.31 4.13 -13.11
C ARG A 149 -7.29 4.06 -11.58
N PHE A 150 -6.08 3.88 -11.05
CA PHE A 150 -5.78 4.06 -9.63
C PHE A 150 -5.25 5.49 -9.42
N THR A 151 -5.83 6.24 -8.49
CA THR A 151 -5.43 7.64 -8.22
C THR A 151 -5.15 7.86 -6.75
N LEU A 152 -4.32 8.86 -6.43
CA LEU A 152 -4.06 9.28 -5.06
C LEU A 152 -5.36 9.68 -4.33
N GLU A 153 -6.30 10.33 -5.01
CA GLU A 153 -7.59 10.71 -4.45
C GLU A 153 -8.40 9.48 -4.01
N GLN A 154 -8.45 8.42 -4.83
CA GLN A 154 -9.11 7.16 -4.48
C GLN A 154 -8.44 6.48 -3.28
N LEU A 155 -7.10 6.48 -3.22
CA LEU A 155 -6.35 5.97 -2.09
C LEU A 155 -6.65 6.73 -0.81
N LEU A 156 -6.62 8.06 -0.85
CA LEU A 156 -6.93 8.91 0.30
C LEU A 156 -8.39 8.79 0.74
N SER A 157 -9.32 8.56 -0.19
CA SER A 157 -10.72 8.28 0.13
C SER A 157 -10.87 6.95 0.87
N ALA A 158 -10.20 5.89 0.41
CA ALA A 158 -10.17 4.60 1.10
C ALA A 158 -9.52 4.72 2.49
N HIS A 159 -8.42 5.45 2.61
CA HIS A 159 -7.77 5.73 3.90
C HIS A 159 -8.69 6.49 4.85
N ARG A 160 -9.46 7.46 4.34
CA ARG A 160 -10.46 8.19 5.14
C ARG A 160 -11.54 7.26 5.67
N ALA A 161 -12.06 6.38 4.82
CA ALA A 161 -13.08 5.40 5.23
C ALA A 161 -12.55 4.41 6.28
N LEU A 162 -11.28 3.98 6.13
CA LEU A 162 -10.63 3.08 7.07
C LEU A 162 -10.43 3.70 8.46
N MET A 163 -9.97 4.96 8.51
CA MET A 163 -9.53 5.63 9.75
C MET A 163 -10.59 6.51 10.41
N ALA A 164 -11.75 6.68 9.80
CA ALA A 164 -12.79 7.62 10.27
C ALA A 164 -13.23 7.39 11.73
N ASP A 165 -13.28 6.14 12.15
CA ASP A 165 -13.74 5.74 13.48
C ASP A 165 -12.58 5.42 14.46
N ASP A 166 -11.33 5.58 14.04
CA ASP A 166 -10.18 5.38 14.92
C ASP A 166 -9.98 6.61 15.80
N PRO A 167 -10.03 6.48 17.15
CA PRO A 167 -9.95 7.62 18.06
C PRO A 167 -8.61 8.36 18.03
N HIS A 168 -7.55 7.72 17.53
CA HIS A 168 -6.20 8.30 17.47
C HIS A 168 -5.85 8.81 16.08
N GLU A 169 -6.40 8.20 15.03
CA GLU A 169 -6.00 8.42 13.65
C GLU A 169 -7.04 9.22 12.84
N ALA A 170 -8.26 9.42 13.36
CA ALA A 170 -9.34 10.11 12.66
C ALA A 170 -8.98 11.50 12.15
N SER A 171 -8.12 12.24 12.87
CA SER A 171 -7.65 13.57 12.46
C SER A 171 -6.76 13.55 11.21
N TYR A 172 -6.15 12.40 10.90
CA TYR A 172 -5.30 12.20 9.73
C TYR A 172 -6.00 11.40 8.62
N ALA A 173 -7.26 11.04 8.83
CA ALA A 173 -8.02 10.22 7.89
C ALA A 173 -8.12 10.87 6.50
N GLY A 174 -7.60 10.20 5.49
CA GLY A 174 -7.59 10.68 4.11
C GLY A 174 -6.62 11.82 3.82
N GLN A 175 -5.53 11.91 4.57
CA GLN A 175 -4.49 12.92 4.39
C GLN A 175 -3.10 12.27 4.36
N LEU A 176 -2.20 12.87 3.60
CA LEU A 176 -0.77 12.62 3.75
C LEU A 176 -0.30 13.32 5.04
N ARG A 177 0.44 12.60 5.88
CA ARG A 177 0.92 13.15 7.14
C ARG A 177 2.09 14.09 6.92
N ASP A 178 2.21 15.07 7.81
CA ASP A 178 3.30 16.03 7.89
C ASP A 178 4.40 15.61 8.90
N MET A 179 4.27 14.40 9.47
CA MET A 179 5.23 13.85 10.43
C MET A 179 6.15 12.82 9.80
N GLN A 180 7.43 12.84 10.19
CA GLN A 180 8.39 11.81 9.82
C GLN A 180 8.05 10.50 10.50
N ASN A 181 8.02 9.43 9.72
CA ASN A 181 7.85 8.04 10.19
C ASN A 181 9.18 7.30 10.15
N TRP A 182 9.26 6.17 10.83
CA TRP A 182 10.39 5.24 10.77
C TRP A 182 9.95 3.84 11.17
N ILE A 183 10.77 2.84 10.81
CA ILE A 183 10.53 1.43 11.11
C ILE A 183 11.61 0.93 12.06
N CYS A 184 11.20 0.32 13.18
CA CYS A 184 12.06 -0.15 14.25
C CYS A 184 12.82 0.98 14.97
N GLY A 185 13.73 0.59 15.89
CA GLY A 185 14.50 1.53 16.69
C GLY A 185 13.72 2.02 17.90
N SER A 186 13.85 3.29 18.23
CA SER A 186 13.15 3.91 19.36
C SER A 186 11.73 4.32 19.00
N ASP A 187 10.78 4.20 19.93
CA ASP A 187 9.41 4.70 19.77
C ASP A 187 9.32 6.24 19.86
N HIS A 188 10.42 6.91 20.19
CA HIS A 188 10.44 8.36 20.49
C HIS A 188 11.32 9.18 19.55
N SER A 189 12.15 8.52 18.74
CA SER A 189 13.03 9.14 17.74
C SER A 189 13.46 8.12 16.70
N PRO A 190 13.87 8.53 15.49
CA PRO A 190 14.42 7.62 14.47
C PRO A 190 15.76 6.97 14.85
N ARG A 191 16.22 7.12 16.09
CA ARG A 191 17.47 6.54 16.57
C ARG A 191 17.41 5.01 16.52
N GLY A 192 18.35 4.42 15.78
CA GLY A 192 18.40 2.97 15.57
C GLY A 192 17.31 2.43 14.64
N ALA A 193 16.63 3.28 13.90
CA ALA A 193 15.66 2.85 12.90
C ALA A 193 16.32 1.99 11.83
N LEU A 194 15.62 0.93 11.44
CA LEU A 194 16.01 0.07 10.31
C LEU A 194 15.79 0.77 8.97
N HIS A 195 14.71 1.55 8.89
CA HIS A 195 14.35 2.32 7.70
C HIS A 195 13.69 3.63 8.09
N VAL A 196 14.08 4.69 7.40
CA VAL A 196 13.43 6.00 7.48
C VAL A 196 12.99 6.39 6.07
N PRO A 197 11.69 6.46 5.83
CA PRO A 197 11.15 6.84 4.51
C PRO A 197 11.44 8.30 4.18
N PRO A 198 11.10 8.76 2.97
CA PRO A 198 11.25 10.14 2.55
C PRO A 198 10.66 11.15 3.54
N ALA A 199 11.20 12.36 3.52
CA ALA A 199 10.64 13.46 4.29
C ALA A 199 9.16 13.69 3.93
N PRO A 200 8.28 14.05 4.89
CA PRO A 200 6.85 14.20 4.65
C PRO A 200 6.52 15.15 3.51
N ASN A 201 7.26 16.24 3.35
CA ASN A 201 7.06 17.21 2.27
C ASN A 201 7.39 16.66 0.87
N ARG A 202 8.05 15.50 0.77
CA ARG A 202 8.36 14.84 -0.50
C ARG A 202 7.35 13.76 -0.88
N VAL A 203 6.50 13.35 0.04
CA VAL A 203 5.59 12.22 -0.19
C VAL A 203 4.60 12.52 -1.31
N ALA A 204 4.06 13.75 -1.39
CA ALA A 204 3.09 14.12 -2.41
C ALA A 204 3.68 13.98 -3.83
N GLU A 205 4.87 14.54 -4.08
CA GLU A 205 5.53 14.48 -5.38
C GLU A 205 5.87 13.04 -5.80
N LEU A 206 6.27 12.20 -4.82
CA LEU A 206 6.59 10.80 -5.08
C LEU A 206 5.33 9.95 -5.36
N MET A 207 4.20 10.30 -4.75
CA MET A 207 2.91 9.66 -5.01
C MET A 207 2.30 10.10 -6.35
N GLU A 208 2.62 11.29 -6.83
CA GLU A 208 2.21 11.77 -8.16
C GLU A 208 3.04 11.14 -9.29
N ASP A 209 4.23 10.65 -8.98
CA ASP A 209 5.12 9.98 -9.94
C ASP A 209 4.72 8.50 -10.18
N LEU A 210 3.93 7.91 -9.29
CA LEU A 210 3.46 6.53 -9.42
C LEU A 210 2.34 6.40 -10.47
#